data_7c8d826b748bab63981302cf148b11a1
#
_entry.id   7c8d826b748bab63981302cf148b11a1
#
_cell.length_a   1.000
_cell.length_b   1.000
_cell.length_c   1.000
_cell.angle_alpha   90.00
_cell.angle_beta   90.00
_cell.angle_gamma   90.00
#
_symmetry.space_group_name_H-M   'P 1'
#
loop_
_entity.id
_entity.type
_entity.pdbx_description
1 polymer ?
#
loop_
_entity_poly.entity_id
_entity_poly.type
_entity_poly.pdbx_seq_one_letter_code
_entity_poly.pdbx_strand_id
1 'polypeptide(L)'
;KSPYSKFASAYFDEALATALGNGWAYKNVNGKIDEHQWYDDAYIEGFARGVYPLIENYLKESKQIDRTFIDQSIEIFGSKFPNADADYSILLNKLYLYYDNEKESEITNPLRKYFRLSNVNASSPILHPYSIQYLTEGSGNQLIIINENQKSTLAKLKEIYPEISAVNFENKPLNLSFFDKKGNAVIILMVNNKTEFETLIEQMNHGKHFDKTKIKQN
;
A
#
# COMPACT_ATOMS: atom_id res chain seq x y z
N LYS A 1 10.70 15.62 8.27
CA LYS A 1 10.68 14.54 7.23
C LYS A 1 9.40 14.71 6.42
N SER A 2 9.49 14.60 5.09
CA SER A 2 8.32 14.60 4.21
C SER A 2 7.38 13.44 4.56
N PRO A 3 6.04 13.61 4.56
CA PRO A 3 5.10 12.53 4.77
C PRO A 3 5.21 11.42 3.72
N TYR A 4 5.77 11.73 2.56
CA TYR A 4 5.98 10.78 1.46
C TYR A 4 7.21 9.89 1.59
N SER A 5 8.10 10.15 2.56
CA SER A 5 9.38 9.41 2.70
C SER A 5 9.20 7.89 2.77
N LYS A 6 8.20 7.42 3.54
CA LYS A 6 7.89 5.99 3.71
C LYS A 6 7.45 5.36 2.38
N PHE A 7 6.62 6.07 1.62
CA PHE A 7 6.07 5.56 0.35
C PHE A 7 7.11 5.61 -0.75
N ALA A 8 7.78 6.75 -0.94
CA ALA A 8 8.85 6.89 -1.92
C ALA A 8 9.94 5.82 -1.75
N SER A 9 10.38 5.54 -0.51
CA SER A 9 11.40 4.52 -0.25
C SER A 9 11.00 3.11 -0.68
N ALA A 10 9.70 2.80 -0.71
CA ALA A 10 9.21 1.48 -1.12
C ALA A 10 9.35 1.21 -2.63
N TYR A 11 9.45 2.28 -3.43
CA TYR A 11 9.52 2.23 -4.89
C TYR A 11 10.86 2.73 -5.44
N PHE A 12 11.73 3.28 -4.57
CA PHE A 12 12.91 4.05 -4.98
C PHE A 12 13.89 3.23 -5.81
N ASP A 13 14.27 2.04 -5.35
CA ASP A 13 15.30 1.22 -6.02
C ASP A 13 14.87 0.82 -7.44
N GLU A 14 13.61 0.38 -7.59
CA GLU A 14 13.09 -0.01 -8.89
C GLU A 14 12.88 1.19 -9.82
N ALA A 15 12.41 2.32 -9.28
CA ALA A 15 12.28 3.54 -10.06
C ALA A 15 13.64 4.08 -10.53
N LEU A 16 14.67 4.03 -9.67
CA LEU A 16 16.03 4.42 -10.02
C LEU A 16 16.61 3.51 -11.11
N ALA A 17 16.49 2.19 -10.95
CA ALA A 17 16.95 1.22 -11.94
C ALA A 17 16.25 1.41 -13.29
N THR A 18 14.92 1.63 -13.27
CA THR A 18 14.11 1.87 -14.46
C THR A 18 14.53 3.17 -15.16
N ALA A 19 14.72 4.25 -14.40
CA ALA A 19 15.15 5.54 -14.96
C ALA A 19 16.57 5.49 -15.56
N LEU A 20 17.48 4.72 -14.95
CA LEU A 20 18.80 4.48 -15.51
C LEU A 20 18.76 3.62 -16.77
N GLY A 21 17.98 2.54 -16.77
CA GLY A 21 17.88 1.63 -17.92
C GLY A 21 17.10 2.24 -19.09
N ASN A 22 15.81 2.49 -18.88
CA ASN A 22 14.90 2.93 -19.95
C ASN A 22 15.02 4.43 -20.25
N GLY A 23 15.45 5.24 -19.29
CA GLY A 23 15.74 6.66 -19.52
C GLY A 23 17.15 6.89 -20.06
N TRP A 24 18.15 6.80 -19.18
CA TRP A 24 19.51 7.23 -19.51
C TRP A 24 20.24 6.30 -20.49
N ALA A 25 20.30 5.00 -20.22
CA ALA A 25 21.02 4.06 -21.09
C ALA A 25 20.38 3.97 -22.47
N TYR A 26 19.05 3.87 -22.54
CA TYR A 26 18.31 3.85 -23.80
C TYR A 26 18.59 5.11 -24.63
N LYS A 27 18.55 6.31 -24.00
CA LYS A 27 18.85 7.57 -24.66
C LYS A 27 20.27 7.61 -25.22
N ASN A 28 21.27 7.13 -24.46
CA ASN A 28 22.66 7.11 -24.93
C ASN A 28 22.88 6.17 -26.12
N VAL A 29 22.15 5.07 -26.19
CA VAL A 29 22.25 4.12 -27.30
C VAL A 29 21.45 4.58 -28.54
N ASN A 30 20.26 5.12 -28.33
CA ASN A 30 19.31 5.41 -29.42
C ASN A 30 19.20 6.90 -29.78
N GLY A 31 19.90 7.80 -29.06
CA GLY A 31 19.88 9.25 -29.30
C GLY A 31 18.59 9.96 -28.84
N LYS A 32 17.61 9.24 -28.33
CA LYS A 32 16.33 9.77 -27.85
C LYS A 32 15.80 9.00 -26.65
N ILE A 33 14.95 9.64 -25.84
CA ILE A 33 14.27 8.99 -24.71
C ILE A 33 13.30 7.94 -25.23
N ASP A 34 13.17 6.83 -24.50
CA ASP A 34 12.15 5.82 -24.78
C ASP A 34 10.74 6.40 -24.50
N GLU A 35 9.91 6.44 -25.53
CA GLU A 35 8.54 6.95 -25.46
C GLU A 35 7.55 5.88 -24.99
N HIS A 36 7.94 4.59 -25.03
CA HIS A 36 7.10 3.49 -24.57
C HIS A 36 7.01 3.47 -23.04
N GLN A 37 6.09 2.68 -22.53
CA GLN A 37 5.98 2.43 -21.09
C GLN A 37 7.27 1.79 -20.56
N TRP A 38 7.85 2.35 -19.49
CA TRP A 38 9.09 1.86 -18.89
C TRP A 38 8.85 0.75 -17.87
N TYR A 39 7.68 0.74 -17.23
CA TYR A 39 7.35 -0.23 -16.18
C TYR A 39 5.84 -0.46 -16.08
N ASP A 40 5.41 -1.69 -15.74
CA ASP A 40 3.99 -2.03 -15.65
C ASP A 40 3.29 -1.43 -14.42
N ASP A 41 4.03 -1.19 -13.32
CA ASP A 41 3.50 -0.53 -12.12
C ASP A 41 3.51 0.99 -12.32
N ALA A 42 2.33 1.62 -12.21
CA ALA A 42 2.14 3.06 -12.47
C ALA A 42 2.93 3.96 -11.50
N TYR A 43 3.21 3.51 -10.27
CA TYR A 43 4.01 4.26 -9.30
C TYR A 43 5.49 4.19 -9.65
N ILE A 44 5.99 3.04 -10.05
CA ILE A 44 7.37 2.89 -10.52
C ILE A 44 7.56 3.67 -11.81
N GLU A 45 6.67 3.51 -12.79
CA GLU A 45 6.69 4.24 -14.05
C GLU A 45 6.71 5.76 -13.84
N GLY A 46 5.74 6.28 -13.09
CA GLY A 46 5.63 7.72 -12.85
C GLY A 46 6.80 8.27 -12.04
N PHE A 47 7.31 7.51 -11.06
CA PHE A 47 8.45 7.92 -10.25
C PHE A 47 9.75 7.89 -11.06
N ALA A 48 9.98 6.83 -11.86
CA ALA A 48 11.14 6.72 -12.74
C ALA A 48 11.22 7.88 -13.73
N ARG A 49 10.11 8.20 -14.41
CA ARG A 49 10.06 9.36 -15.30
C ARG A 49 10.24 10.68 -14.57
N GLY A 50 9.71 10.80 -13.35
CA GLY A 50 9.86 11.99 -12.54
C GLY A 50 11.29 12.24 -12.09
N VAL A 51 12.01 11.20 -11.66
CA VAL A 51 13.38 11.29 -11.14
C VAL A 51 14.43 11.31 -12.25
N TYR A 52 14.08 10.90 -13.47
CA TYR A 52 15.01 10.81 -14.61
C TYR A 52 15.78 12.12 -14.88
N PRO A 53 15.14 13.31 -14.94
CA PRO A 53 15.90 14.57 -15.15
C PRO A 53 16.91 14.86 -14.05
N LEU A 54 16.60 14.50 -12.80
CA LEU A 54 17.52 14.63 -11.67
C LEU A 54 18.73 13.70 -11.83
N ILE A 55 18.49 12.44 -12.22
CA ILE A 55 19.55 11.47 -12.54
C ILE A 55 20.45 12.00 -13.65
N GLU A 56 19.87 12.48 -14.75
CA GLU A 56 20.61 12.99 -15.90
C GLU A 56 21.54 14.16 -15.50
N ASN A 57 21.06 15.06 -14.64
CA ASN A 57 21.87 16.16 -14.12
C ASN A 57 23.03 15.67 -13.24
N TYR A 58 22.77 14.72 -12.33
CA TYR A 58 23.81 14.16 -11.46
C TYR A 58 24.89 13.45 -12.27
N LEU A 59 24.50 12.69 -13.30
CA LEU A 59 25.47 12.03 -14.20
C LEU A 59 26.30 13.01 -15.00
N LYS A 60 25.71 14.09 -15.55
CA LYS A 60 26.43 15.15 -16.26
C LYS A 60 27.45 15.87 -15.38
N GLU A 61 27.13 16.05 -14.11
CA GLU A 61 28.00 16.70 -13.13
C GLU A 61 28.94 15.73 -12.42
N SER A 62 28.92 14.44 -12.77
CA SER A 62 29.68 13.35 -12.12
C SER A 62 29.48 13.31 -10.60
N LYS A 63 28.28 13.66 -10.13
CA LYS A 63 27.89 13.62 -8.72
C LYS A 63 27.50 12.20 -8.30
N GLN A 64 27.83 11.87 -7.05
CA GLN A 64 27.32 10.67 -6.40
C GLN A 64 25.92 10.93 -5.81
N ILE A 65 25.11 9.88 -5.69
CA ILE A 65 23.86 9.95 -4.97
C ILE A 65 24.14 10.33 -3.51
N ASP A 66 23.56 11.44 -3.08
CA ASP A 66 23.71 12.02 -1.76
C ASP A 66 22.36 12.25 -1.09
N ARG A 67 22.38 12.84 0.09
CA ARG A 67 21.17 13.18 0.83
C ARG A 67 20.25 14.12 0.04
N THR A 68 20.83 15.06 -0.69
CA THR A 68 20.07 16.03 -1.49
C THR A 68 19.31 15.34 -2.61
N PHE A 69 19.95 14.37 -3.29
CA PHE A 69 19.29 13.55 -4.30
C PHE A 69 18.08 12.81 -3.72
N ILE A 70 18.25 12.17 -2.56
CA ILE A 70 17.17 11.43 -1.89
C ILE A 70 16.00 12.36 -1.49
N ASP A 71 16.32 13.51 -0.87
CA ASP A 71 15.30 14.48 -0.44
C ASP A 71 14.51 15.03 -1.65
N GLN A 72 15.18 15.39 -2.75
CA GLN A 72 14.54 15.81 -4.00
C GLN A 72 13.70 14.70 -4.64
N SER A 73 14.17 13.46 -4.62
CA SER A 73 13.39 12.31 -5.12
C SER A 73 12.10 12.11 -4.34
N ILE A 74 12.11 12.29 -3.01
CA ILE A 74 10.92 12.22 -2.17
C ILE A 74 9.92 13.34 -2.52
N GLU A 75 10.39 14.55 -2.79
CA GLU A 75 9.56 15.68 -3.23
C GLU A 75 8.94 15.41 -4.60
N ILE A 76 9.72 14.87 -5.55
CA ILE A 76 9.24 14.45 -6.87
C ILE A 76 8.14 13.40 -6.71
N PHE A 77 8.34 12.39 -5.87
CA PHE A 77 7.32 11.38 -5.58
C PHE A 77 6.03 12.01 -5.04
N GLY A 78 6.12 12.85 -4.01
CA GLY A 78 4.97 13.52 -3.42
C GLY A 78 4.22 14.43 -4.40
N SER A 79 4.94 15.13 -5.27
CA SER A 79 4.35 15.96 -6.32
C SER A 79 3.59 15.13 -7.37
N LYS A 80 4.13 13.97 -7.74
CA LYS A 80 3.50 13.03 -8.70
C LYS A 80 2.29 12.33 -8.10
N PHE A 81 2.36 11.97 -6.82
CA PHE A 81 1.39 11.13 -6.15
C PHE A 81 0.91 11.76 -4.83
N PRO A 82 0.19 12.89 -4.88
CA PRO A 82 -0.20 13.64 -3.67
C PRO A 82 -1.13 12.87 -2.74
N ASN A 83 -1.83 11.84 -3.25
CA ASN A 83 -2.73 10.99 -2.47
C ASN A 83 -2.14 9.60 -2.16
N ALA A 84 -0.83 9.41 -2.34
CA ALA A 84 -0.16 8.13 -2.13
C ALA A 84 -0.40 7.53 -0.74
N ASP A 85 -0.54 8.36 0.26
CA ASP A 85 -0.77 7.97 1.64
C ASP A 85 -2.21 7.46 1.94
N ALA A 86 -3.12 7.57 0.97
CA ALA A 86 -4.48 7.04 1.05
C ALA A 86 -4.81 6.06 -0.11
N ASP A 87 -3.89 5.83 -1.04
CA ASP A 87 -4.11 4.92 -2.16
C ASP A 87 -3.95 3.46 -1.73
N TYR A 88 -4.99 2.66 -1.96
CA TYR A 88 -4.97 1.22 -1.64
C TYR A 88 -3.84 0.47 -2.34
N SER A 89 -3.45 0.86 -3.56
CA SER A 89 -2.34 0.22 -4.29
C SER A 89 -1.00 0.38 -3.58
N ILE A 90 -0.79 1.52 -2.92
CA ILE A 90 0.40 1.76 -2.08
C ILE A 90 0.26 1.07 -0.72
N LEU A 91 -0.90 1.22 -0.09
CA LEU A 91 -1.11 0.77 1.28
C LEU A 91 -1.10 -0.75 1.39
N LEU A 92 -1.57 -1.46 0.36
CA LEU A 92 -1.57 -2.92 0.29
C LEU A 92 -0.26 -3.52 -0.24
N ASN A 93 0.65 -2.74 -0.81
CA ASN A 93 1.88 -3.25 -1.40
C ASN A 93 2.77 -4.02 -0.39
N LYS A 94 2.85 -3.49 0.85
CA LYS A 94 3.53 -4.16 1.98
C LYS A 94 2.58 -4.14 3.17
N LEU A 95 2.10 -5.30 3.60
CA LEU A 95 1.06 -5.40 4.64
C LEU A 95 1.24 -6.59 5.57
N TYR A 96 0.64 -6.47 6.74
CA TYR A 96 0.31 -7.58 7.62
C TYR A 96 -1.12 -8.04 7.33
N LEU A 97 -1.28 -9.33 7.02
CA LEU A 97 -2.56 -9.95 6.71
C LEU A 97 -3.02 -10.82 7.89
N TYR A 98 -4.23 -10.56 8.39
CA TYR A 98 -4.83 -11.31 9.49
C TYR A 98 -6.15 -11.94 9.06
N TYR A 99 -6.32 -13.23 9.35
CA TYR A 99 -7.50 -14.02 8.98
C TYR A 99 -7.61 -15.27 9.87
N ASP A 100 -8.71 -15.99 9.84
CA ASP A 100 -8.91 -17.17 10.71
C ASP A 100 -9.02 -18.49 9.92
N ASN A 101 -10.05 -18.65 9.08
CA ASN A 101 -10.43 -19.95 8.53
C ASN A 101 -10.08 -20.14 7.06
N GLU A 102 -9.68 -19.10 6.38
CA GLU A 102 -9.34 -19.10 4.96
C GLU A 102 -7.91 -19.62 4.76
N LYS A 103 -7.58 -20.04 3.54
CA LYS A 103 -6.17 -20.20 3.12
C LYS A 103 -5.63 -18.86 2.66
N GLU A 104 -4.38 -18.56 3.00
CA GLU A 104 -3.70 -17.33 2.57
C GLU A 104 -3.84 -17.08 1.06
N SER A 105 -3.73 -18.13 0.24
CA SER A 105 -3.87 -18.03 -1.21
C SER A 105 -5.28 -17.64 -1.67
N GLU A 106 -6.32 -17.99 -0.91
CA GLU A 106 -7.71 -17.62 -1.22
C GLU A 106 -7.94 -16.11 -1.01
N ILE A 107 -7.08 -15.47 -0.21
CA ILE A 107 -7.09 -14.03 0.05
C ILE A 107 -6.13 -13.31 -0.89
N THR A 108 -4.89 -13.76 -0.96
CA THR A 108 -3.85 -13.04 -1.71
C THR A 108 -4.02 -13.12 -3.23
N ASN A 109 -4.56 -14.24 -3.77
CA ASN A 109 -4.76 -14.37 -5.20
C ASN A 109 -5.79 -13.36 -5.77
N PRO A 110 -6.98 -13.16 -5.18
CA PRO A 110 -7.89 -12.10 -5.61
C PRO A 110 -7.28 -10.70 -5.48
N LEU A 111 -6.55 -10.41 -4.39
CA LEU A 111 -5.88 -9.12 -4.20
C LEU A 111 -4.86 -8.84 -5.32
N ARG A 112 -4.05 -9.83 -5.71
CA ARG A 112 -3.05 -9.71 -6.77
C ARG A 112 -3.59 -9.45 -8.17
N LYS A 113 -4.91 -9.61 -8.38
CA LYS A 113 -5.56 -9.21 -9.65
C LYS A 113 -5.59 -7.69 -9.83
N TYR A 114 -5.60 -6.94 -8.73
CA TYR A 114 -5.80 -5.50 -8.72
C TYR A 114 -4.66 -4.72 -8.07
N PHE A 115 -3.92 -5.36 -7.15
CA PHE A 115 -2.89 -4.71 -6.32
C PHE A 115 -1.57 -5.47 -6.39
N ARG A 116 -0.48 -4.74 -6.49
CA ARG A 116 0.85 -5.30 -6.30
C ARG A 116 1.07 -5.60 -4.81
N LEU A 117 1.34 -6.86 -4.49
CA LEU A 117 1.69 -7.31 -3.13
C LEU A 117 3.17 -7.74 -3.12
N SER A 118 4.08 -6.83 -2.77
CA SER A 118 5.52 -7.13 -2.76
C SER A 118 5.95 -7.83 -1.47
N ASN A 119 5.26 -7.59 -0.37
CA ASN A 119 5.51 -8.27 0.91
C ASN A 119 4.21 -8.44 1.70
N VAL A 120 3.87 -9.68 2.02
CA VAL A 120 2.72 -10.03 2.87
C VAL A 120 3.22 -10.86 4.04
N ASN A 121 3.03 -10.34 5.26
CA ASN A 121 3.28 -11.07 6.50
C ASN A 121 1.94 -11.58 7.04
N ALA A 122 1.63 -12.83 6.77
CA ALA A 122 0.36 -13.43 7.17
C ALA A 122 0.41 -13.99 8.61
N SER A 123 -0.67 -13.82 9.36
CA SER A 123 -0.85 -14.36 10.70
C SER A 123 -2.28 -14.87 10.91
N SER A 124 -2.40 -16.11 11.34
CA SER A 124 -3.67 -16.81 11.60
C SER A 124 -3.49 -17.77 12.79
N PRO A 125 -4.47 -17.92 13.67
CA PRO A 125 -5.71 -17.14 13.76
C PRO A 125 -5.49 -15.73 14.33
N ILE A 126 -6.45 -14.82 14.10
CA ILE A 126 -6.37 -13.39 14.53
C ILE A 126 -6.18 -13.27 16.03
N LEU A 127 -6.84 -14.10 16.84
CA LEU A 127 -6.76 -14.07 18.31
C LEU A 127 -5.54 -14.82 18.87
N HIS A 128 -4.64 -15.32 18.04
CA HIS A 128 -3.39 -15.90 18.52
C HIS A 128 -2.53 -14.82 19.22
N PRO A 129 -1.83 -15.12 20.32
CA PRO A 129 -1.01 -14.12 21.03
C PRO A 129 -0.05 -13.34 20.15
N TYR A 130 0.63 -14.00 19.21
CA TYR A 130 1.53 -13.33 18.25
C TYR A 130 0.77 -12.38 17.31
N SER A 131 -0.41 -12.80 16.80
CA SER A 131 -1.23 -11.92 15.95
C SER A 131 -1.63 -10.67 16.71
N ILE A 132 -2.09 -10.83 17.97
CA ILE A 132 -2.46 -9.71 18.84
C ILE A 132 -1.27 -8.79 19.13
N GLN A 133 -0.10 -9.36 19.40
CA GLN A 133 1.12 -8.58 19.59
C GLN A 133 1.44 -7.72 18.36
N TYR A 134 1.43 -8.29 17.15
CA TYR A 134 1.68 -7.53 15.93
C TYR A 134 0.59 -6.51 15.62
N LEU A 135 -0.69 -6.82 15.90
CA LEU A 135 -1.79 -5.86 15.77
C LEU A 135 -1.58 -4.64 16.67
N THR A 136 -1.11 -4.86 17.91
CA THR A 136 -0.94 -3.79 18.90
C THR A 136 0.39 -3.06 18.80
N GLU A 137 1.48 -3.76 18.51
CA GLU A 137 2.86 -3.23 18.56
C GLU A 137 3.46 -2.99 17.16
N GLY A 138 2.93 -3.65 16.13
CA GLY A 138 3.45 -3.62 14.78
C GLY A 138 3.46 -2.22 14.15
N SER A 139 4.38 -2.02 13.22
CA SER A 139 4.56 -0.77 12.47
C SER A 139 4.40 -1.03 10.97
N GLY A 140 3.20 -1.32 10.53
CA GLY A 140 2.91 -1.56 9.11
C GLY A 140 1.43 -1.52 8.81
N ASN A 141 1.09 -1.38 7.54
CA ASN A 141 -0.29 -1.40 7.13
C ASN A 141 -0.89 -2.80 7.37
N GLN A 142 -2.16 -2.85 7.69
CA GLN A 142 -2.84 -4.06 8.14
C GLN A 142 -4.10 -4.29 7.32
N LEU A 143 -4.28 -5.53 6.87
CA LEU A 143 -5.51 -6.02 6.27
C LEU A 143 -6.05 -7.14 7.16
N ILE A 144 -7.25 -6.96 7.70
CA ILE A 144 -7.90 -7.88 8.62
C ILE A 144 -9.18 -8.38 7.96
N ILE A 145 -9.34 -9.69 7.84
CA ILE A 145 -10.51 -10.30 7.23
C ILE A 145 -11.27 -11.07 8.29
N ILE A 146 -12.51 -10.68 8.51
CA ILE A 146 -13.41 -11.28 9.50
C ILE A 146 -14.77 -11.61 8.87
N ASN A 147 -15.52 -12.49 9.52
CA ASN A 147 -16.92 -12.77 9.18
C ASN A 147 -17.85 -12.49 10.39
N GLU A 148 -19.16 -12.55 10.14
CA GLU A 148 -20.16 -12.21 11.16
C GLU A 148 -20.17 -13.11 12.40
N ASN A 149 -19.68 -14.34 12.27
CA ASN A 149 -19.67 -15.30 13.38
C ASN A 149 -18.51 -15.06 14.34
N GLN A 150 -17.53 -14.22 13.97
CA GLN A 150 -16.31 -13.93 14.75
C GLN A 150 -16.54 -12.80 15.76
N LYS A 151 -17.57 -12.91 16.60
CA LYS A 151 -17.94 -11.88 17.61
C LYS A 151 -16.83 -11.60 18.62
N SER A 152 -16.09 -12.62 19.05
CA SER A 152 -14.94 -12.45 19.96
C SER A 152 -13.79 -11.71 19.31
N THR A 153 -13.49 -12.01 18.04
CA THR A 153 -12.48 -11.30 17.27
C THR A 153 -12.87 -9.83 17.11
N LEU A 154 -14.13 -9.56 16.75
CA LEU A 154 -14.64 -8.20 16.62
C LEU A 154 -14.55 -7.42 17.94
N ALA A 155 -14.94 -8.04 19.07
CA ALA A 155 -14.81 -7.42 20.39
C ALA A 155 -13.35 -7.05 20.69
N LYS A 156 -12.41 -7.95 20.38
CA LYS A 156 -10.98 -7.70 20.58
C LYS A 156 -10.45 -6.60 19.65
N LEU A 157 -10.88 -6.55 18.40
CA LEU A 157 -10.51 -5.48 17.47
C LEU A 157 -11.03 -4.12 17.95
N LYS A 158 -12.23 -4.03 18.53
CA LYS A 158 -12.76 -2.79 19.14
C LYS A 158 -11.93 -2.32 20.36
N GLU A 159 -11.35 -3.24 21.13
CA GLU A 159 -10.42 -2.89 22.22
C GLU A 159 -9.09 -2.35 21.67
N ILE A 160 -8.56 -2.97 20.62
CA ILE A 160 -7.28 -2.57 19.99
C ILE A 160 -7.42 -1.24 19.24
N TYR A 161 -8.53 -1.06 18.53
CA TYR A 161 -8.82 0.10 17.68
C TYR A 161 -10.04 0.86 18.20
N PRO A 162 -9.87 1.82 19.11
CA PRO A 162 -10.99 2.64 19.59
C PRO A 162 -11.73 3.39 18.48
N GLU A 163 -11.06 3.61 17.35
CA GLU A 163 -11.61 4.24 16.14
C GLU A 163 -12.88 3.55 15.63
N ILE A 164 -12.99 2.23 15.83
CA ILE A 164 -14.13 1.43 15.38
C ILE A 164 -15.14 1.12 16.50
N SER A 165 -14.98 1.65 17.71
CA SER A 165 -15.83 1.31 18.88
C SER A 165 -17.32 1.58 18.63
N ALA A 166 -17.64 2.68 17.94
CA ALA A 166 -19.01 3.11 17.62
C ALA A 166 -19.56 2.55 16.30
N VAL A 167 -18.76 1.78 15.56
CA VAL A 167 -19.16 1.26 14.26
C VAL A 167 -20.21 0.16 14.42
N ASN A 168 -21.32 0.26 13.66
CA ASN A 168 -22.29 -0.83 13.54
C ASN A 168 -21.83 -1.83 12.49
N PHE A 169 -21.63 -3.09 12.91
CA PHE A 169 -21.17 -4.19 12.07
C PHE A 169 -22.31 -5.08 11.55
N GLU A 170 -23.57 -4.63 11.61
CA GLU A 170 -24.70 -5.39 11.12
C GLU A 170 -24.89 -5.31 9.59
N ASN A 171 -24.41 -4.22 8.98
CA ASN A 171 -24.45 -4.03 7.52
C ASN A 171 -23.25 -4.74 6.87
N LYS A 172 -23.51 -5.59 5.89
CA LYS A 172 -22.48 -6.42 5.20
C LYS A 172 -22.76 -6.49 3.69
N PRO A 173 -21.74 -6.69 2.85
CA PRO A 173 -20.30 -6.71 3.19
C PRO A 173 -19.81 -5.33 3.65
N LEU A 174 -18.74 -5.26 4.46
CA LEU A 174 -18.26 -4.04 5.08
C LEU A 174 -16.75 -3.85 4.86
N ASN A 175 -16.36 -2.67 4.40
CA ASN A 175 -14.98 -2.19 4.37
C ASN A 175 -14.83 -1.03 5.36
N LEU A 176 -14.01 -1.21 6.39
CA LEU A 176 -13.59 -0.16 7.29
C LEU A 176 -12.11 0.14 7.04
N SER A 177 -11.82 1.36 6.62
CA SER A 177 -10.45 1.81 6.39
C SER A 177 -10.18 3.08 7.20
N PHE A 178 -9.11 3.04 7.99
CA PHE A 178 -8.70 4.16 8.85
C PHE A 178 -7.20 4.12 9.12
N PHE A 179 -6.65 5.19 9.69
CA PHE A 179 -5.29 5.19 10.24
C PHE A 179 -5.34 5.00 11.76
N ASP A 180 -4.52 4.07 12.26
CA ASP A 180 -4.31 3.91 13.69
C ASP A 180 -3.50 5.08 14.28
N LYS A 181 -3.36 5.12 15.60
CA LYS A 181 -2.61 6.16 16.32
C LYS A 181 -1.12 6.24 15.93
N LYS A 182 -0.58 5.20 15.28
CA LYS A 182 0.80 5.15 14.79
C LYS A 182 0.91 5.62 13.33
N GLY A 183 -0.23 5.92 12.68
CA GLY A 183 -0.30 6.30 11.26
C GLY A 183 -0.20 5.10 10.31
N ASN A 184 -0.43 3.87 10.78
CA ASN A 184 -0.56 2.72 9.90
C ASN A 184 -1.98 2.65 9.34
N ALA A 185 -2.12 2.32 8.06
CA ALA A 185 -3.42 2.03 7.49
C ALA A 185 -3.94 0.70 8.04
N VAL A 186 -5.16 0.71 8.55
CA VAL A 186 -5.90 -0.47 9.00
C VAL A 186 -7.13 -0.62 8.12
N ILE A 187 -7.23 -1.75 7.45
CA ILE A 187 -8.32 -2.11 6.56
C ILE A 187 -8.97 -3.36 7.12
N ILE A 188 -10.23 -3.26 7.53
CA ILE A 188 -11.01 -4.39 8.05
C ILE A 188 -12.09 -4.70 7.03
N LEU A 189 -12.03 -5.90 6.46
CA LEU A 189 -13.07 -6.42 5.57
C LEU A 189 -13.91 -7.44 6.33
N MET A 190 -15.21 -7.16 6.46
CA MET A 190 -16.17 -8.12 6.99
C MET A 190 -16.94 -8.74 5.84
N VAL A 191 -16.72 -10.03 5.62
CA VAL A 191 -17.26 -10.79 4.49
C VAL A 191 -17.67 -12.19 4.94
N ASN A 192 -18.73 -12.74 4.36
CA ASN A 192 -19.21 -14.09 4.70
C ASN A 192 -18.86 -15.15 3.65
N ASN A 193 -18.43 -14.70 2.47
CA ASN A 193 -18.09 -15.57 1.36
C ASN A 193 -17.13 -14.91 0.39
N LYS A 194 -16.60 -15.71 -0.53
CA LYS A 194 -15.63 -15.29 -1.53
C LYS A 194 -16.15 -14.18 -2.47
N THR A 195 -17.43 -14.25 -2.86
CA THR A 195 -18.01 -13.25 -3.77
C THR A 195 -18.07 -11.87 -3.13
N GLU A 196 -18.47 -11.79 -1.87
CA GLU A 196 -18.44 -10.52 -1.11
C GLU A 196 -17.03 -9.98 -1.00
N PHE A 197 -16.04 -10.85 -0.74
CA PHE A 197 -14.64 -10.45 -0.67
C PHE A 197 -14.13 -9.88 -2.00
N GLU A 198 -14.36 -10.59 -3.11
CA GLU A 198 -13.95 -10.13 -4.44
C GLU A 198 -14.64 -8.80 -4.82
N THR A 199 -15.92 -8.64 -4.47
CA THR A 199 -16.66 -7.39 -4.69
C THR A 199 -16.04 -6.21 -3.93
N LEU A 200 -15.68 -6.39 -2.65
CA LEU A 200 -15.03 -5.32 -1.87
C LEU A 200 -13.66 -4.95 -2.44
N ILE A 201 -12.86 -5.94 -2.88
CA ILE A 201 -11.56 -5.67 -3.50
C ILE A 201 -11.72 -4.87 -4.80
N GLU A 202 -12.70 -5.23 -5.63
CA GLU A 202 -13.01 -4.50 -6.86
C GLU A 202 -13.44 -3.04 -6.56
N GLN A 203 -14.30 -2.83 -5.56
CA GLN A 203 -14.68 -1.50 -5.11
C GLN A 203 -13.48 -0.69 -4.61
N MET A 204 -12.55 -1.30 -3.86
CA MET A 204 -11.30 -0.65 -3.42
C MET A 204 -10.44 -0.24 -4.63
N ASN A 205 -10.32 -1.10 -5.65
CA ASN A 205 -9.58 -0.77 -6.85
C ASN A 205 -10.23 0.38 -7.64
N HIS A 206 -11.56 0.42 -7.76
CA HIS A 206 -12.28 1.52 -8.42
C HIS A 206 -12.24 2.82 -7.60
N GLY A 207 -12.38 2.72 -6.29
CA GLY A 207 -12.35 3.87 -5.38
C GLY A 207 -10.97 4.47 -5.16
N LYS A 208 -9.91 3.71 -5.40
CA LYS A 208 -8.47 4.00 -5.26
C LYS A 208 -8.04 4.53 -3.89
N HIS A 209 -8.73 5.51 -3.34
CA HIS A 209 -8.35 6.19 -2.10
C HIS A 209 -9.43 6.11 -1.04
N PHE A 210 -9.05 6.09 0.24
CA PHE A 210 -9.99 6.29 1.34
C PHE A 210 -9.77 7.64 2.03
N ASP A 211 -10.85 8.14 2.64
CA ASP A 211 -10.83 9.40 3.37
C ASP A 211 -10.02 9.24 4.67
N LYS A 212 -8.96 10.02 4.83
CA LYS A 212 -8.08 10.00 6.00
C LYS A 212 -8.75 10.51 7.28
N THR A 213 -9.84 11.26 7.16
CA THR A 213 -10.49 11.92 8.29
C THR A 213 -11.68 11.15 8.82
N LYS A 214 -12.14 10.12 8.11
CA LYS A 214 -13.33 9.35 8.44
C LYS A 214 -13.11 7.86 8.29
N ILE A 215 -13.66 7.10 9.22
CA ILE A 215 -13.86 5.67 9.05
C ILE A 215 -14.92 5.48 7.98
N LYS A 216 -14.56 4.83 6.87
CA LYS A 216 -15.52 4.53 5.81
C LYS A 216 -16.26 3.23 6.14
N GLN A 217 -17.57 3.34 6.21
CA GLN A 217 -18.51 2.23 6.13
C GLN A 217 -19.09 2.25 4.71
N ASN A 218 -18.86 1.20 3.94
CA ASN A 218 -19.51 1.01 2.64
C ASN A 218 -20.62 0.00 2.77
#